data_ac0fa9c7153cd47c250460e2d7a7d92a
#
_entry.id   ac0fa9c7153cd47c250460e2d7a7d92a
#
_cell.length_a   1.000
_cell.length_b   1.000
_cell.length_c   1.000
_cell.angle_alpha   90.00
_cell.angle_beta   90.00
_cell.angle_gamma   90.00
#
_symmetry.space_group_name_H-M   'P 1'
#
loop_
_entity.id
_entity.type
_entity.pdbx_description
1 polymer ?
#
loop_
_entity_poly.entity_id
_entity_poly.type
_entity_poly.pdbx_seq_one_letter_code
_entity_poly.pdbx_strand_id
1 'polypeptide(L)'
;MKCDNSYKLISIAGNQHCYQYFMAVVCFLFWFNINILDFSLGFLENPPAVSYFDKENNETVVESLDYDICDWEKSEYEIVETYDFSWIIDLKIECDQFKVSLIGTLVSVGLLIGACSYSFITKWLGQKKALLIGNLIFMIVLAIGIFVNEYWYFCIECVLCPFMCNLISYSIMVLFSEIISHQRKSIFNTCINSGLGIGGLFYVVMYYAFKEWKYVFCVCIGISFVLEILVFFFFFDSFEEYSQRKDIDGMLKALRFIAKFNGKLDEFNKEIETEEYQNILKQMRGGEIPLPVNGTPREKILPNPETELKIMETKKNEENLDGYEENVDNIGIVTTKGDGIPKVEQRSRKETGLSIPDSKNNNKIQTPPSPGQKESDKEKDKPKLTPLALLKYSSVRLTFLLFCILWFFSTALYNGLTIGLKSLPGNIYLNSLLLFLAETPGYFVSGLAMNSKKLGRKYSLMLFTSVFSITNLCLYILYDYNTPSIVIYLITRFFVCCAFCIYYTYCLESYPTSIAQIAYGINGSCNCLGGIVVPFIIEYVDKRTLYLIYFICALICVFLMIFLKETNGKPIPEQIKEIEDEERKKVQGGIPVVIV
;
A
#
# COMPACT_ATOMS: atom_id res chain seq x y z
N MET A 1 4.40 18.66 13.53
CA MET A 1 5.74 18.87 14.13
C MET A 1 6.69 17.67 14.00
N LYS A 2 6.35 16.44 14.44
CA LYS A 2 7.30 15.30 14.30
C LYS A 2 7.56 14.89 12.85
N CYS A 3 6.54 14.85 12.02
CA CYS A 3 6.64 14.50 10.58
C CYS A 3 7.44 15.55 9.79
N ASP A 4 7.33 16.81 10.16
CA ASP A 4 8.03 17.95 9.53
C ASP A 4 9.55 17.90 9.80
N ASN A 5 9.94 17.47 10.99
CA ASN A 5 11.35 17.33 11.38
C ASN A 5 12.06 16.19 10.63
N SER A 6 11.40 15.04 10.45
CA SER A 6 11.96 13.93 9.66
C SER A 6 12.10 14.32 8.19
N TYR A 7 11.13 15.03 7.63
CA TYR A 7 11.17 15.52 6.26
C TYR A 7 12.30 16.52 6.01
N LYS A 8 12.57 17.43 6.95
CA LYS A 8 13.72 18.35 6.88
C LYS A 8 15.05 17.59 6.82
N LEU A 9 15.22 16.55 7.65
CA LEU A 9 16.43 15.72 7.63
C LEU A 9 16.58 14.95 6.32
N ILE A 10 15.49 14.43 5.75
CA ILE A 10 15.49 13.74 4.46
C ILE A 10 15.84 14.72 3.32
N SER A 11 15.41 15.98 3.42
CA SER A 11 15.67 16.99 2.38
C SER A 11 17.15 17.28 2.20
N ILE A 12 17.95 17.22 3.27
CA ILE A 12 19.41 17.40 3.20
C ILE A 12 20.09 16.20 2.53
N ALA A 13 19.61 14.98 2.78
CA ALA A 13 20.15 13.78 2.13
C ALA A 13 19.85 13.75 0.62
N GLY A 14 19.02 14.67 0.12
CA GLY A 14 18.69 14.86 -1.29
C GLY A 14 17.31 14.34 -1.67
N ASN A 15 16.37 15.25 -1.98
CA ASN A 15 14.97 14.95 -2.26
C ASN A 15 14.67 14.44 -3.66
N GLN A 16 15.58 14.56 -4.63
CA GLN A 16 15.32 14.28 -6.06
C GLN A 16 16.60 13.84 -6.75
N HIS A 17 17.29 12.87 -6.18
CA HIS A 17 18.55 12.35 -6.67
C HIS A 17 18.49 10.85 -7.01
N CYS A 18 19.61 10.25 -7.32
CA CYS A 18 19.71 8.88 -7.82
C CYS A 18 19.00 7.85 -6.96
N TYR A 19 19.04 7.98 -5.63
CA TYR A 19 18.39 7.03 -4.72
C TYR A 19 16.87 7.01 -4.85
N GLN A 20 16.22 8.18 -4.97
CA GLN A 20 14.77 8.27 -5.13
C GLN A 20 14.30 7.68 -6.46
N TYR A 21 15.06 7.90 -7.55
CA TYR A 21 14.76 7.26 -8.84
C TYR A 21 14.98 5.75 -8.78
N PHE A 22 16.04 5.29 -8.14
CA PHE A 22 16.28 3.86 -7.92
C PHE A 22 15.13 3.22 -7.15
N MET A 23 14.69 3.84 -6.04
CA MET A 23 13.53 3.38 -5.27
C MET A 23 12.26 3.34 -6.11
N ALA A 24 12.01 4.37 -6.93
CA ALA A 24 10.85 4.41 -7.83
C ALA A 24 10.86 3.26 -8.84
N VAL A 25 12.03 2.91 -9.39
CA VAL A 25 12.17 1.76 -10.30
C VAL A 25 11.88 0.44 -9.57
N VAL A 26 12.39 0.25 -8.36
CA VAL A 26 12.11 -0.97 -7.58
C VAL A 26 10.62 -1.05 -7.21
N CYS A 27 9.98 0.06 -6.81
CA CYS A 27 8.54 0.12 -6.57
C CYS A 27 7.72 -0.22 -7.82
N PHE A 28 8.13 0.34 -8.98
CA PHE A 28 7.52 0.02 -10.27
C PHE A 28 7.62 -1.47 -10.59
N LEU A 29 8.79 -2.09 -10.39
CA LEU A 29 9.00 -3.51 -10.66
C LEU A 29 8.20 -4.42 -9.71
N PHE A 30 7.94 -3.99 -8.47
CA PHE A 30 6.99 -4.69 -7.61
C PHE A 30 5.56 -4.64 -8.17
N TRP A 31 5.06 -3.45 -8.52
CA TRP A 31 3.73 -3.30 -9.12
C TRP A 31 3.59 -4.05 -10.44
N PHE A 32 4.67 -4.10 -11.22
CA PHE A 32 4.77 -4.88 -12.45
C PHE A 32 4.60 -6.39 -12.21
N ASN A 33 5.07 -6.92 -11.07
CA ASN A 33 5.23 -8.36 -10.86
C ASN A 33 4.17 -9.00 -9.94
N ILE A 34 3.78 -8.32 -8.85
CA ILE A 34 2.98 -8.95 -7.78
C ILE A 34 1.52 -9.21 -8.15
N ASN A 35 0.97 -8.50 -9.14
CA ASN A 35 -0.42 -8.67 -9.55
C ASN A 35 -0.59 -9.75 -10.64
N ILE A 36 0.31 -10.74 -10.66
CA ILE A 36 0.30 -11.81 -11.67
C ILE A 36 -1.04 -12.55 -11.71
N LEU A 37 -1.65 -12.86 -10.55
CA LEU A 37 -2.92 -13.57 -10.51
C LEU A 37 -4.05 -12.75 -11.14
N ASP A 38 -4.16 -11.45 -10.82
CA ASP A 38 -5.17 -10.57 -11.40
C ASP A 38 -5.06 -10.48 -12.92
N PHE A 39 -3.82 -10.38 -13.44
CA PHE A 39 -3.57 -10.31 -14.88
C PHE A 39 -3.76 -11.64 -15.59
N SER A 40 -3.53 -12.73 -14.88
CA SER A 40 -3.58 -14.08 -15.41
C SER A 40 -4.98 -14.67 -15.39
N LEU A 41 -5.92 -14.17 -14.56
CA LEU A 41 -7.27 -14.74 -14.44
C LEU A 41 -7.96 -14.95 -15.78
N GLY A 42 -7.86 -13.98 -16.71
CA GLY A 42 -8.43 -14.11 -18.03
C GLY A 42 -7.86 -15.26 -18.87
N PHE A 43 -6.62 -15.69 -18.59
CA PHE A 43 -5.99 -16.87 -19.20
C PHE A 43 -6.28 -18.14 -18.41
N LEU A 44 -6.14 -18.07 -17.07
CA LEU A 44 -6.28 -19.22 -16.17
C LEU A 44 -7.73 -19.75 -16.14
N GLU A 45 -8.72 -18.87 -16.31
CA GLU A 45 -10.14 -19.20 -16.38
C GLU A 45 -10.65 -19.36 -17.82
N ASN A 46 -9.78 -19.47 -18.83
CA ASN A 46 -10.21 -19.60 -20.22
C ASN A 46 -10.73 -21.02 -20.48
N PRO A 47 -12.01 -21.19 -20.89
CA PRO A 47 -12.57 -22.51 -21.22
C PRO A 47 -12.00 -23.05 -22.52
N PRO A 48 -12.03 -24.39 -22.75
CA PRO A 48 -11.61 -24.99 -24.00
C PRO A 48 -12.54 -24.58 -25.15
N ALA A 49 -12.03 -24.64 -26.38
CA ALA A 49 -12.86 -24.49 -27.57
C ALA A 49 -13.47 -25.84 -27.95
N VAL A 50 -14.75 -25.81 -28.29
CA VAL A 50 -15.52 -26.99 -28.69
C VAL A 50 -16.11 -26.80 -30.07
N SER A 51 -16.25 -27.88 -30.80
CA SER A 51 -16.99 -27.92 -32.05
C SER A 51 -18.22 -28.80 -31.91
N TYR A 52 -19.35 -28.33 -32.42
CA TYR A 52 -20.57 -29.09 -32.50
C TYR A 52 -21.31 -28.79 -33.79
N PHE A 53 -22.22 -29.69 -34.21
CA PHE A 53 -23.01 -29.54 -35.39
C PHE A 53 -24.33 -28.83 -35.09
N ASP A 54 -24.45 -27.61 -35.56
CA ASP A 54 -25.71 -26.85 -35.46
C ASP A 54 -26.72 -27.39 -36.46
N LYS A 55 -27.75 -28.02 -35.97
CA LYS A 55 -28.82 -28.62 -36.77
C LYS A 55 -29.74 -27.59 -37.44
N GLU A 56 -29.82 -26.37 -36.91
CA GLU A 56 -30.68 -25.31 -37.47
C GLU A 56 -30.02 -24.67 -38.67
N ASN A 57 -28.72 -24.38 -38.61
CA ASN A 57 -27.95 -23.73 -39.68
C ASN A 57 -27.24 -24.72 -40.61
N ASN A 58 -27.25 -26.02 -40.27
CA ASN A 58 -26.57 -27.10 -41.00
C ASN A 58 -25.05 -26.85 -41.17
N GLU A 59 -24.40 -26.26 -40.16
CA GLU A 59 -22.99 -25.91 -40.16
C GLU A 59 -22.32 -26.44 -38.90
N THR A 60 -20.98 -26.68 -38.98
CA THR A 60 -20.18 -26.99 -37.81
C THR A 60 -19.74 -25.66 -37.16
N VAL A 61 -20.16 -25.43 -35.94
CA VAL A 61 -19.81 -24.24 -35.15
C VAL A 61 -18.65 -24.58 -34.24
N VAL A 62 -17.69 -23.66 -34.11
CA VAL A 62 -16.57 -23.74 -33.18
C VAL A 62 -16.66 -22.52 -32.25
N GLU A 63 -16.87 -22.77 -30.96
CA GLU A 63 -16.93 -21.71 -29.95
C GLU A 63 -16.34 -22.16 -28.63
N SER A 64 -16.19 -21.21 -27.69
CA SER A 64 -15.74 -21.53 -26.33
C SER A 64 -16.81 -22.34 -25.61
N LEU A 65 -16.38 -23.36 -24.85
CA LEU A 65 -17.29 -24.20 -24.07
C LEU A 65 -18.10 -23.31 -23.11
N ASP A 66 -19.42 -23.32 -23.29
CA ASP A 66 -20.37 -22.63 -22.41
C ASP A 66 -21.08 -23.66 -21.51
N TYR A 67 -21.61 -23.21 -20.37
CA TYR A 67 -22.28 -24.10 -19.42
C TYR A 67 -23.52 -24.79 -19.99
N ASP A 68 -24.20 -24.17 -20.96
CA ASP A 68 -25.33 -24.78 -21.68
C ASP A 68 -24.88 -26.00 -22.49
N ILE A 69 -23.67 -25.99 -23.05
CA ILE A 69 -23.08 -27.11 -23.81
C ILE A 69 -22.65 -28.24 -22.86
N CYS A 70 -22.27 -27.90 -21.61
CA CYS A 70 -21.92 -28.87 -20.60
C CYS A 70 -23.07 -29.85 -20.22
N ASP A 71 -24.32 -29.44 -20.42
CA ASP A 71 -25.51 -30.27 -20.19
C ASP A 71 -25.79 -31.27 -21.34
N TRP A 72 -25.08 -31.11 -22.48
CA TRP A 72 -25.22 -32.00 -23.63
C TRP A 72 -24.49 -33.33 -23.40
N GLU A 73 -24.88 -34.38 -24.14
CA GLU A 73 -24.11 -35.62 -24.12
C GLU A 73 -22.73 -35.40 -24.76
N LYS A 74 -21.68 -35.98 -24.19
CA LYS A 74 -20.29 -35.89 -24.71
C LYS A 74 -20.12 -36.34 -26.16
N SER A 75 -21.09 -36.98 -26.73
CA SER A 75 -21.14 -37.37 -28.14
C SER A 75 -21.61 -36.26 -29.08
N GLU A 76 -22.18 -35.20 -28.55
CA GLU A 76 -22.76 -34.09 -29.34
C GLU A 76 -21.77 -32.96 -29.63
N TYR A 77 -20.66 -32.89 -28.89
CA TYR A 77 -19.60 -31.92 -29.11
C TYR A 77 -18.22 -32.55 -29.01
N GLU A 78 -17.24 -31.97 -29.69
CA GLU A 78 -15.83 -32.39 -29.66
C GLU A 78 -14.96 -31.21 -29.19
N ILE A 79 -14.04 -31.48 -28.27
CA ILE A 79 -13.05 -30.50 -27.83
C ILE A 79 -12.00 -30.35 -28.94
N VAL A 80 -11.94 -29.18 -29.56
CA VAL A 80 -11.06 -28.89 -30.70
C VAL A 80 -9.74 -28.28 -30.26
N GLU A 81 -9.78 -27.40 -29.26
CA GLU A 81 -8.60 -26.71 -28.78
C GLU A 81 -8.59 -26.70 -27.25
N THR A 82 -7.46 -27.11 -26.68
CA THR A 82 -7.17 -27.03 -25.23
C THR A 82 -6.03 -26.06 -25.01
N TYR A 83 -6.09 -25.34 -23.90
CA TYR A 83 -5.07 -24.35 -23.55
C TYR A 83 -4.33 -24.80 -22.29
N ASP A 84 -3.06 -25.18 -22.44
CA ASP A 84 -2.19 -25.67 -21.33
C ASP A 84 -1.92 -24.57 -20.27
N PHE A 85 -2.33 -23.33 -20.52
CA PHE A 85 -2.26 -22.24 -19.55
C PHE A 85 -3.52 -22.12 -18.67
N SER A 86 -4.56 -22.92 -18.91
CA SER A 86 -5.84 -22.82 -18.20
C SER A 86 -5.91 -23.73 -16.98
N TRP A 87 -6.18 -23.17 -15.81
CA TRP A 87 -6.47 -23.93 -14.59
C TRP A 87 -7.78 -24.72 -14.67
N ILE A 88 -8.76 -24.18 -15.42
CA ILE A 88 -10.07 -24.82 -15.59
C ILE A 88 -9.87 -26.22 -16.20
N ILE A 89 -9.00 -26.31 -17.21
CA ILE A 89 -8.71 -27.57 -17.91
C ILE A 89 -7.88 -28.49 -17.02
N ASP A 90 -6.80 -27.99 -16.42
CA ASP A 90 -5.92 -28.77 -15.53
C ASP A 90 -6.68 -29.38 -14.34
N LEU A 91 -7.63 -28.62 -13.77
CA LEU A 91 -8.44 -29.03 -12.63
C LEU A 91 -9.74 -29.75 -13.00
N LYS A 92 -10.06 -29.83 -14.30
CA LYS A 92 -11.29 -30.46 -14.83
C LYS A 92 -12.56 -29.90 -14.21
N ILE A 93 -12.64 -28.55 -14.14
CA ILE A 93 -13.78 -27.81 -13.57
C ILE A 93 -14.51 -26.98 -14.61
N GLU A 94 -14.29 -27.23 -15.89
CA GLU A 94 -14.82 -26.48 -17.04
C GLU A 94 -16.35 -26.35 -17.04
N CYS A 95 -17.04 -27.36 -16.46
CA CYS A 95 -18.49 -27.40 -16.36
C CYS A 95 -19.01 -27.07 -14.94
N ASP A 96 -18.18 -26.55 -14.03
CA ASP A 96 -18.59 -26.20 -12.67
C ASP A 96 -18.51 -24.68 -12.48
N GLN A 97 -19.59 -24.01 -12.89
CA GLN A 97 -19.74 -22.54 -12.83
C GLN A 97 -19.45 -21.97 -11.44
N PHE A 98 -19.83 -22.67 -10.39
CA PHE A 98 -19.59 -22.24 -9.02
C PHE A 98 -18.09 -22.25 -8.68
N LYS A 99 -17.37 -23.33 -9.03
CA LYS A 99 -15.95 -23.45 -8.75
C LYS A 99 -15.12 -22.43 -9.52
N VAL A 100 -15.48 -22.17 -10.78
CA VAL A 100 -14.82 -21.13 -11.60
C VAL A 100 -15.03 -19.74 -10.98
N SER A 101 -16.29 -19.38 -10.67
CA SER A 101 -16.60 -18.09 -10.02
C SER A 101 -15.91 -17.93 -8.66
N LEU A 102 -15.72 -19.03 -7.93
CA LEU A 102 -15.09 -19.03 -6.62
C LEU A 102 -13.59 -18.66 -6.71
N ILE A 103 -12.86 -19.09 -7.75
CA ILE A 103 -11.43 -18.74 -7.95
C ILE A 103 -11.28 -17.21 -7.99
N GLY A 104 -11.95 -16.52 -8.91
CA GLY A 104 -11.86 -15.06 -9.03
C GLY A 104 -12.35 -14.32 -7.76
N THR A 105 -13.37 -14.87 -7.08
CA THR A 105 -13.86 -14.32 -5.81
C THR A 105 -12.83 -14.42 -4.70
N LEU A 106 -12.14 -15.55 -4.57
CA LEU A 106 -11.12 -15.79 -3.54
C LEU A 106 -9.93 -14.84 -3.66
N VAL A 107 -9.54 -14.45 -4.88
CA VAL A 107 -8.53 -13.40 -5.11
C VAL A 107 -8.94 -12.11 -4.41
N SER A 108 -10.16 -11.66 -4.61
CA SER A 108 -10.68 -10.43 -3.97
C SER A 108 -10.85 -10.58 -2.46
N VAL A 109 -11.17 -11.77 -1.96
CA VAL A 109 -11.20 -12.08 -0.51
C VAL A 109 -9.80 -11.97 0.09
N GLY A 110 -8.78 -12.49 -0.59
CA GLY A 110 -7.38 -12.36 -0.17
C GLY A 110 -6.94 -10.89 -0.07
N LEU A 111 -7.26 -10.07 -1.08
CA LEU A 111 -7.03 -8.63 -1.05
C LEU A 111 -7.74 -7.95 0.13
N LEU A 112 -8.98 -8.31 0.42
CA LEU A 112 -9.74 -7.77 1.55
C LEU A 112 -9.09 -8.08 2.90
N ILE A 113 -8.72 -9.33 3.13
CA ILE A 113 -8.04 -9.75 4.36
C ILE A 113 -6.69 -9.02 4.49
N GLY A 114 -5.94 -8.88 3.39
CA GLY A 114 -4.69 -8.15 3.34
C GLY A 114 -4.85 -6.67 3.72
N ALA A 115 -5.84 -5.99 3.14
CA ALA A 115 -6.12 -4.59 3.44
C ALA A 115 -6.51 -4.36 4.91
N CYS A 116 -7.38 -5.22 5.46
CA CYS A 116 -7.83 -5.13 6.85
C CYS A 116 -6.70 -5.40 7.85
N SER A 117 -5.81 -6.34 7.57
CA SER A 117 -4.75 -6.78 8.49
C SER A 117 -3.44 -5.99 8.34
N TYR A 118 -3.25 -5.26 7.24
CA TYR A 118 -2.03 -4.51 6.94
C TYR A 118 -1.52 -3.66 8.10
N SER A 119 -2.38 -2.76 8.62
CA SER A 119 -2.00 -1.85 9.70
C SER A 119 -1.61 -2.57 11.00
N PHE A 120 -2.20 -3.73 11.25
CA PHE A 120 -1.85 -4.54 12.41
C PHE A 120 -0.49 -5.22 12.23
N ILE A 121 -0.28 -5.84 11.07
CA ILE A 121 0.97 -6.55 10.75
C ILE A 121 2.16 -5.59 10.73
N THR A 122 2.03 -4.45 10.05
CA THR A 122 3.11 -3.48 9.91
C THR A 122 3.45 -2.77 11.23
N LYS A 123 2.46 -2.57 12.10
CA LYS A 123 2.72 -2.04 13.44
C LYS A 123 3.54 -2.99 14.31
N TRP A 124 3.41 -4.28 14.10
CA TRP A 124 4.15 -5.31 14.85
C TRP A 124 5.51 -5.62 14.24
N LEU A 125 5.58 -5.81 12.92
CA LEU A 125 6.81 -6.20 12.20
C LEU A 125 7.67 -4.99 11.78
N GLY A 126 7.05 -3.86 11.47
CA GLY A 126 7.65 -2.75 10.73
C GLY A 126 7.49 -2.90 9.21
N GLN A 127 7.62 -1.77 8.48
CA GLN A 127 7.32 -1.72 7.05
C GLN A 127 8.26 -2.57 6.20
N LYS A 128 9.58 -2.44 6.40
CA LYS A 128 10.59 -3.21 5.64
C LYS A 128 10.47 -4.71 5.87
N LYS A 129 10.32 -5.15 7.12
CA LYS A 129 10.19 -6.58 7.44
C LYS A 129 8.90 -7.16 6.92
N ALA A 130 7.78 -6.41 6.98
CA ALA A 130 6.51 -6.82 6.43
C ALA A 130 6.61 -7.02 4.90
N LEU A 131 7.32 -6.12 4.20
CA LEU A 131 7.60 -6.23 2.78
C LEU A 131 8.41 -7.51 2.45
N LEU A 132 9.54 -7.74 3.14
CA LEU A 132 10.40 -8.91 2.91
C LEU A 132 9.67 -10.22 3.22
N ILE A 133 9.04 -10.33 4.38
CA ILE A 133 8.30 -11.55 4.77
C ILE A 133 7.13 -11.79 3.83
N GLY A 134 6.40 -10.73 3.45
CA GLY A 134 5.29 -10.82 2.50
C GLY A 134 5.74 -11.36 1.14
N ASN A 135 6.84 -10.81 0.58
CA ASN A 135 7.36 -11.26 -0.70
C ASN A 135 7.94 -12.68 -0.64
N LEU A 136 8.59 -13.06 0.46
CA LEU A 136 9.08 -14.43 0.67
C LEU A 136 7.92 -15.44 0.70
N ILE A 137 6.85 -15.16 1.47
CA ILE A 137 5.67 -16.03 1.53
C ILE A 137 4.99 -16.11 0.16
N PHE A 138 4.85 -14.99 -0.55
CA PHE A 138 4.32 -14.95 -1.90
C PHE A 138 5.07 -15.88 -2.85
N MET A 139 6.41 -15.84 -2.86
CA MET A 139 7.23 -16.75 -3.66
C MET A 139 7.05 -18.23 -3.28
N ILE A 140 6.97 -18.54 -1.98
CA ILE A 140 6.80 -19.91 -1.49
C ILE A 140 5.44 -20.47 -1.92
N VAL A 141 4.36 -19.68 -1.80
CA VAL A 141 3.01 -20.10 -2.18
C VAL A 141 2.95 -20.39 -3.68
N LEU A 142 3.43 -19.48 -4.53
CA LEU A 142 3.51 -19.72 -5.97
C LEU A 142 4.36 -20.94 -6.33
N ALA A 143 5.50 -21.13 -5.66
CA ALA A 143 6.39 -22.26 -5.92
C ALA A 143 5.74 -23.60 -5.58
N ILE A 144 4.97 -23.69 -4.50
CA ILE A 144 4.22 -24.90 -4.15
C ILE A 144 3.12 -25.17 -5.19
N GLY A 145 2.43 -24.11 -5.67
CA GLY A 145 1.37 -24.21 -6.69
C GLY A 145 1.83 -24.88 -7.98
N ILE A 146 3.09 -24.67 -8.38
CA ILE A 146 3.65 -25.29 -9.59
C ILE A 146 3.65 -26.85 -9.50
N PHE A 147 3.75 -27.40 -8.29
CA PHE A 147 3.85 -28.85 -8.07
C PHE A 147 2.55 -29.51 -7.62
N VAL A 148 1.57 -28.74 -7.16
CA VAL A 148 0.31 -29.24 -6.60
C VAL A 148 -0.83 -28.95 -7.55
N ASN A 149 -1.49 -29.99 -8.09
CA ASN A 149 -2.62 -29.89 -9.03
C ASN A 149 -3.95 -30.24 -8.33
N GLU A 150 -4.19 -29.64 -7.16
CA GLU A 150 -5.40 -29.88 -6.37
C GLU A 150 -6.25 -28.60 -6.27
N TYR A 151 -7.53 -28.66 -6.60
CA TYR A 151 -8.42 -27.49 -6.58
C TYR A 151 -8.38 -26.71 -5.26
N TRP A 152 -8.38 -27.40 -4.12
CA TRP A 152 -8.35 -26.73 -2.80
C TRP A 152 -7.05 -25.99 -2.54
N TYR A 153 -5.94 -26.46 -3.10
CA TYR A 153 -4.69 -25.72 -3.00
C TYR A 153 -4.75 -24.41 -3.80
N PHE A 154 -5.30 -24.43 -5.02
CA PHE A 154 -5.51 -23.22 -5.82
C PHE A 154 -6.45 -22.23 -5.12
N CYS A 155 -7.48 -22.70 -4.44
CA CYS A 155 -8.31 -21.83 -3.60
C CYS A 155 -7.50 -21.15 -2.49
N ILE A 156 -6.59 -21.86 -1.82
CA ILE A 156 -5.70 -21.29 -0.80
C ILE A 156 -4.72 -20.30 -1.43
N GLU A 157 -4.15 -20.62 -2.58
CA GLU A 157 -3.25 -19.76 -3.34
C GLU A 157 -3.93 -18.45 -3.75
N CYS A 158 -5.17 -18.53 -4.25
CA CYS A 158 -6.00 -17.36 -4.61
C CYS A 158 -6.35 -16.47 -3.41
N VAL A 159 -6.23 -16.93 -2.18
CA VAL A 159 -6.37 -16.11 -0.97
C VAL A 159 -5.02 -15.59 -0.49
N LEU A 160 -4.01 -16.46 -0.38
CA LEU A 160 -2.73 -16.10 0.23
C LEU A 160 -1.87 -15.18 -0.65
N CYS A 161 -1.81 -15.42 -1.96
CA CYS A 161 -1.03 -14.56 -2.85
C CYS A 161 -1.55 -13.13 -2.88
N PRO A 162 -2.85 -12.84 -3.12
CA PRO A 162 -3.38 -11.49 -3.07
C PRO A 162 -3.29 -10.84 -1.69
N PHE A 163 -3.42 -11.61 -0.61
CA PHE A 163 -3.17 -11.14 0.75
C PHE A 163 -1.74 -10.58 0.88
N MET A 164 -0.72 -11.32 0.39
CA MET A 164 0.67 -10.86 0.40
C MET A 164 0.90 -9.71 -0.57
N CYS A 165 0.24 -9.69 -1.73
CA CYS A 165 0.29 -8.57 -2.68
C CYS A 165 -0.11 -7.24 -2.04
N ASN A 166 -1.19 -7.22 -1.26
CA ASN A 166 -1.60 -6.01 -0.54
C ASN A 166 -0.58 -5.60 0.53
N LEU A 167 -0.05 -6.55 1.29
CA LEU A 167 0.97 -6.28 2.29
C LEU A 167 2.23 -5.66 1.66
N ILE A 168 2.69 -6.22 0.54
CA ILE A 168 3.83 -5.74 -0.25
C ILE A 168 3.53 -4.33 -0.81
N SER A 169 2.41 -4.17 -1.51
CA SER A 169 2.02 -2.93 -2.19
C SER A 169 1.94 -1.75 -1.24
N TYR A 170 1.26 -1.92 -0.12
CA TYR A 170 1.10 -0.85 0.86
C TYR A 170 2.41 -0.53 1.58
N SER A 171 3.21 -1.55 1.95
CA SER A 171 4.50 -1.34 2.62
C SER A 171 5.48 -0.58 1.73
N ILE A 172 5.57 -0.95 0.45
CA ILE A 172 6.49 -0.29 -0.49
C ILE A 172 6.06 1.14 -0.80
N MET A 173 4.74 1.39 -0.92
CA MET A 173 4.21 2.74 -1.15
C MET A 173 4.42 3.66 0.05
N VAL A 174 4.31 3.15 1.28
CA VAL A 174 4.61 3.91 2.49
C VAL A 174 6.08 4.27 2.55
N LEU A 175 7.00 3.28 2.41
CA LEU A 175 8.44 3.50 2.42
C LEU A 175 8.87 4.51 1.35
N PHE A 176 8.32 4.42 0.14
CA PHE A 176 8.61 5.34 -0.94
C PHE A 176 8.07 6.75 -0.66
N SER A 177 6.84 6.85 -0.12
CA SER A 177 6.18 8.13 0.12
C SER A 177 6.87 9.01 1.17
N GLU A 178 7.68 8.41 2.06
CA GLU A 178 8.45 9.13 3.07
C GLU A 178 9.69 9.81 2.51
N ILE A 179 10.26 9.27 1.44
CA ILE A 179 11.55 9.71 0.88
C ILE A 179 11.38 10.76 -0.22
N ILE A 180 10.17 10.88 -0.77
CA ILE A 180 9.91 11.72 -1.92
C ILE A 180 9.29 13.07 -1.53
N SER A 181 9.61 14.11 -2.31
CA SER A 181 9.05 15.44 -2.11
C SER A 181 7.55 15.48 -2.44
N HIS A 182 6.77 16.22 -1.64
CA HIS A 182 5.33 16.38 -1.81
C HIS A 182 4.94 16.87 -3.21
N GLN A 183 5.75 17.74 -3.83
CA GLN A 183 5.46 18.33 -5.15
C GLN A 183 5.46 17.30 -6.29
N ARG A 184 6.28 16.24 -6.19
CA ARG A 184 6.42 15.21 -7.24
C ARG A 184 5.77 13.87 -6.89
N LYS A 185 5.22 13.75 -5.69
CA LYS A 185 4.61 12.50 -5.22
C LYS A 185 3.54 11.96 -6.19
N SER A 186 2.70 12.84 -6.73
CA SER A 186 1.66 12.46 -7.69
C SER A 186 2.25 11.87 -8.98
N ILE A 187 3.30 12.49 -9.55
CA ILE A 187 3.95 12.03 -10.78
C ILE A 187 4.59 10.66 -10.57
N PHE A 188 5.33 10.49 -9.48
CA PHE A 188 5.96 9.21 -9.18
C PHE A 188 4.94 8.11 -8.91
N ASN A 189 3.87 8.39 -8.18
CA ASN A 189 2.79 7.42 -7.96
C ASN A 189 2.17 6.98 -9.28
N THR A 190 1.93 7.90 -10.20
CA THR A 190 1.42 7.58 -11.55
C THR A 190 2.40 6.68 -12.32
N CYS A 191 3.70 7.00 -12.27
CA CYS A 191 4.72 6.16 -12.92
C CYS A 191 4.80 4.77 -12.29
N ILE A 192 4.71 4.64 -10.98
CA ILE A 192 4.72 3.35 -10.28
C ILE A 192 3.48 2.53 -10.66
N ASN A 193 2.30 3.16 -10.64
CA ASN A 193 1.05 2.50 -11.00
C ASN A 193 1.02 2.04 -12.48
N SER A 194 1.75 2.70 -13.38
CA SER A 194 1.88 2.22 -14.77
C SER A 194 2.56 0.84 -14.87
N GLY A 195 3.23 0.41 -13.80
CA GLY A 195 3.75 -0.95 -13.65
C GLY A 195 2.66 -2.02 -13.78
N LEU A 196 1.41 -1.73 -13.39
CA LEU A 196 0.27 -2.63 -13.61
C LEU A 196 0.06 -2.92 -15.10
N GLY A 197 -0.15 -1.89 -15.91
CA GLY A 197 -0.41 -2.08 -17.35
C GLY A 197 0.77 -2.71 -18.10
N ILE A 198 2.01 -2.26 -17.80
CA ILE A 198 3.22 -2.80 -18.43
C ILE A 198 3.49 -4.24 -17.95
N GLY A 199 3.19 -4.57 -16.69
CA GLY A 199 3.23 -5.93 -16.16
C GLY A 199 2.25 -6.85 -16.88
N GLY A 200 1.02 -6.39 -17.09
CA GLY A 200 0.02 -7.12 -17.87
C GLY A 200 0.49 -7.41 -19.31
N LEU A 201 1.04 -6.42 -20.00
CA LEU A 201 1.65 -6.62 -21.33
C LEU A 201 2.75 -7.69 -21.32
N PHE A 202 3.63 -7.63 -20.32
CA PHE A 202 4.72 -8.60 -20.19
C PHE A 202 4.17 -10.02 -19.98
N TYR A 203 3.17 -10.21 -19.11
CA TYR A 203 2.60 -11.53 -18.85
C TYR A 203 1.86 -12.09 -20.07
N VAL A 204 1.16 -11.28 -20.85
CA VAL A 204 0.56 -11.73 -22.13
C VAL A 204 1.62 -12.30 -23.07
N VAL A 205 2.78 -11.60 -23.21
CA VAL A 205 3.90 -12.08 -24.02
C VAL A 205 4.47 -13.39 -23.46
N MET A 206 4.55 -13.54 -22.13
CA MET A 206 5.02 -14.78 -21.51
C MET A 206 4.04 -15.93 -21.75
N TYR A 207 2.72 -15.73 -21.61
CA TYR A 207 1.72 -16.76 -21.93
C TYR A 207 1.76 -17.15 -23.40
N TYR A 208 1.96 -16.21 -24.32
CA TYR A 208 2.13 -16.50 -25.74
C TYR A 208 3.39 -17.31 -26.02
N ALA A 209 4.51 -16.99 -25.36
CA ALA A 209 5.80 -17.63 -25.57
C ALA A 209 5.87 -19.04 -24.98
N PHE A 210 5.42 -19.20 -23.73
CA PHE A 210 5.56 -20.45 -22.99
C PHE A 210 4.34 -21.38 -23.14
N LYS A 211 3.16 -20.83 -23.40
CA LYS A 211 1.88 -21.56 -23.52
C LYS A 211 1.48 -22.41 -22.30
N GLU A 212 2.22 -22.32 -21.19
CA GLU A 212 2.00 -23.06 -19.95
C GLU A 212 2.14 -22.10 -18.77
N TRP A 213 1.16 -22.07 -17.87
CA TRP A 213 1.11 -21.17 -16.72
C TRP A 213 2.27 -21.39 -15.72
N LYS A 214 2.77 -22.63 -15.59
CA LYS A 214 3.84 -22.98 -14.65
C LYS A 214 5.14 -22.21 -14.93
N TYR A 215 5.52 -22.08 -16.21
CA TYR A 215 6.72 -21.33 -16.58
C TYR A 215 6.55 -19.83 -16.33
N VAL A 216 5.34 -19.29 -16.54
CA VAL A 216 5.03 -17.88 -16.25
C VAL A 216 5.19 -17.60 -14.75
N PHE A 217 4.73 -18.50 -13.90
CA PHE A 217 4.91 -18.40 -12.45
C PHE A 217 6.37 -18.54 -12.03
N CYS A 218 7.17 -19.41 -12.67
CA CYS A 218 8.62 -19.47 -12.45
C CYS A 218 9.32 -18.13 -12.74
N VAL A 219 8.94 -17.45 -13.82
CA VAL A 219 9.48 -16.12 -14.16
C VAL A 219 9.10 -15.09 -13.09
N CYS A 220 7.84 -15.10 -12.63
CA CYS A 220 7.38 -14.24 -11.54
C CYS A 220 8.18 -14.43 -10.25
N ILE A 221 8.41 -15.67 -9.85
CA ILE A 221 9.22 -16.04 -8.68
C ILE A 221 10.66 -15.53 -8.84
N GLY A 222 11.25 -15.69 -10.03
CA GLY A 222 12.59 -15.19 -10.34
C GLY A 222 12.72 -13.67 -10.20
N ILE A 223 11.75 -12.93 -10.72
CA ILE A 223 11.70 -11.46 -10.56
C ILE A 223 11.54 -11.09 -9.08
N SER A 224 10.60 -11.73 -8.36
CA SER A 224 10.38 -11.50 -6.93
C SER A 224 11.63 -11.75 -6.10
N PHE A 225 12.42 -12.79 -6.43
CA PHE A 225 13.68 -13.11 -5.75
C PHE A 225 14.72 -12.00 -5.94
N VAL A 226 14.86 -11.46 -7.15
CA VAL A 226 15.76 -10.32 -7.40
C VAL A 226 15.31 -9.09 -6.61
N LEU A 227 14.00 -8.81 -6.59
CA LEU A 227 13.44 -7.68 -5.83
C LEU A 227 13.66 -7.85 -4.33
N GLU A 228 13.56 -9.08 -3.80
CA GLU A 228 13.86 -9.39 -2.40
C GLU A 228 15.29 -8.99 -2.03
N ILE A 229 16.26 -9.35 -2.86
CA ILE A 229 17.67 -9.00 -2.68
C ILE A 229 17.85 -7.47 -2.70
N LEU A 230 17.24 -6.78 -3.65
CA LEU A 230 17.32 -5.31 -3.74
C LEU A 230 16.73 -4.62 -2.50
N VAL A 231 15.58 -5.09 -2.01
CA VAL A 231 14.98 -4.54 -0.79
C VAL A 231 15.85 -4.82 0.43
N PHE A 232 16.38 -6.02 0.55
CA PHE A 232 17.22 -6.39 1.69
C PHE A 232 18.41 -5.46 1.85
N PHE A 233 19.13 -5.16 0.77
CA PHE A 233 20.37 -4.37 0.81
C PHE A 233 20.16 -2.86 0.74
N PHE A 234 19.17 -2.37 0.02
CA PHE A 234 19.06 -0.94 -0.31
C PHE A 234 17.90 -0.22 0.38
N PHE A 235 16.94 -0.92 0.98
CA PHE A 235 15.84 -0.30 1.68
C PHE A 235 16.11 -0.20 3.18
N PHE A 236 15.57 0.84 3.81
CA PHE A 236 15.61 1.06 5.25
C PHE A 236 14.21 0.95 5.84
N ASP A 237 14.12 0.84 7.17
CA ASP A 237 12.84 0.93 7.87
C ASP A 237 12.24 2.34 7.69
N SER A 238 10.93 2.46 7.91
CA SER A 238 10.23 3.75 7.83
C SER A 238 10.87 4.79 8.77
N PHE A 239 11.05 6.02 8.27
CA PHE A 239 11.60 7.12 9.09
C PHE A 239 10.65 7.48 10.23
N GLU A 240 9.34 7.33 10.04
CA GLU A 240 8.37 7.48 11.12
C GLU A 240 8.57 6.39 12.19
N GLU A 241 8.88 5.17 11.80
CA GLU A 241 9.16 4.05 12.71
C GLU A 241 10.43 4.28 13.53
N TYR A 242 11.52 4.75 12.90
CA TYR A 242 12.73 5.19 13.62
C TYR A 242 12.41 6.26 14.65
N SER A 243 11.59 7.25 14.29
CA SER A 243 11.16 8.32 15.20
C SER A 243 10.31 7.81 16.36
N GLN A 244 9.40 6.87 16.13
CA GLN A 244 8.56 6.26 17.18
C GLN A 244 9.39 5.40 18.15
N ARG A 245 10.36 4.65 17.62
CA ARG A 245 11.29 3.82 18.44
C ARG A 245 12.39 4.65 19.11
N LYS A 246 12.48 5.95 18.79
CA LYS A 246 13.58 6.84 19.23
C LYS A 246 14.96 6.36 18.80
N ASP A 247 15.05 5.56 17.74
CA ASP A 247 16.32 5.10 17.15
C ASP A 247 16.86 6.13 16.16
N ILE A 248 17.35 7.24 16.71
CA ILE A 248 17.88 8.34 15.88
C ILE A 248 19.21 7.95 15.22
N ASP A 249 19.99 7.09 15.85
CA ASP A 249 21.27 6.66 15.28
C ASP A 249 21.08 5.74 14.07
N GLY A 250 20.08 4.83 14.13
CA GLY A 250 19.65 4.03 12.98
C GLY A 250 19.15 4.91 11.84
N MET A 251 18.32 5.92 12.13
CA MET A 251 17.83 6.89 11.16
C MET A 251 18.99 7.67 10.50
N LEU A 252 19.96 8.15 11.28
CA LEU A 252 21.12 8.86 10.75
C LEU A 252 22.01 7.98 9.87
N LYS A 253 22.16 6.69 10.20
CA LYS A 253 22.86 5.73 9.33
C LYS A 253 22.17 5.58 7.98
N ALA A 254 20.83 5.45 7.98
CA ALA A 254 20.03 5.38 6.75
C ALA A 254 20.18 6.65 5.90
N LEU A 255 20.07 7.83 6.52
CA LEU A 255 20.23 9.12 5.82
C LEU A 255 21.64 9.33 5.26
N ARG A 256 22.69 8.93 5.98
CA ARG A 256 24.06 8.97 5.47
C ARG A 256 24.28 8.04 4.28
N PHE A 257 23.67 6.86 4.30
CA PHE A 257 23.70 5.96 3.15
C PHE A 257 23.01 6.60 1.94
N ILE A 258 21.84 7.19 2.12
CA ILE A 258 21.09 7.89 1.06
C ILE A 258 21.93 9.07 0.51
N ALA A 259 22.51 9.88 1.40
CA ALA A 259 23.37 10.99 1.01
C ALA A 259 24.61 10.52 0.25
N LYS A 260 25.22 9.41 0.67
CA LYS A 260 26.35 8.79 -0.03
C LYS A 260 25.95 8.31 -1.43
N PHE A 261 24.79 7.63 -1.54
CA PHE A 261 24.27 7.15 -2.82
C PHE A 261 23.97 8.31 -3.78
N ASN A 262 23.50 9.43 -3.23
CA ASN A 262 23.21 10.66 -3.97
C ASN A 262 24.45 11.52 -4.25
N GLY A 263 25.64 11.14 -3.78
CA GLY A 263 26.88 11.93 -3.92
C GLY A 263 26.91 13.21 -3.08
N LYS A 264 26.09 13.31 -2.02
CA LYS A 264 25.93 14.50 -1.15
C LYS A 264 26.37 14.27 0.30
N LEU A 265 27.23 13.30 0.54
CA LEU A 265 27.61 12.91 1.90
C LEU A 265 28.31 14.05 2.67
N ASP A 266 29.20 14.81 2.02
CA ASP A 266 29.94 15.89 2.66
C ASP A 266 29.03 17.08 2.98
N GLU A 267 28.11 17.43 2.07
CA GLU A 267 27.09 18.45 2.27
C GLU A 267 26.16 18.06 3.44
N PHE A 268 25.70 16.81 3.46
CA PHE A 268 24.88 16.25 4.53
C PHE A 268 25.57 16.31 5.90
N ASN A 269 26.84 15.89 5.98
CA ASN A 269 27.58 15.90 7.24
C ASN A 269 27.81 17.34 7.75
N LYS A 270 28.05 18.29 6.86
CA LYS A 270 28.22 19.71 7.21
C LYS A 270 26.93 20.34 7.70
N GLU A 271 25.80 20.07 7.02
CA GLU A 271 24.51 20.64 7.40
C GLU A 271 23.98 20.07 8.71
N ILE A 272 24.16 18.76 8.95
CA ILE A 272 23.67 18.11 10.17
C ILE A 272 24.37 18.62 11.45
N GLU A 273 25.59 19.21 11.33
CA GLU A 273 26.32 19.83 12.41
C GLU A 273 25.81 21.23 12.77
N THR A 274 24.98 21.84 11.93
CA THR A 274 24.42 23.17 12.21
C THR A 274 23.49 23.13 13.44
N GLU A 275 23.39 24.27 14.13
CA GLU A 275 22.60 24.40 15.36
C GLU A 275 21.13 24.08 15.14
N GLU A 276 20.57 24.40 13.97
CA GLU A 276 19.17 24.11 13.61
C GLU A 276 18.89 22.60 13.65
N TYR A 277 19.71 21.80 12.94
CA TYR A 277 19.51 20.35 12.88
C TYR A 277 19.88 19.62 14.15
N GLN A 278 20.86 20.12 14.90
CA GLN A 278 21.17 19.60 16.23
C GLN A 278 20.00 19.81 17.22
N ASN A 279 19.29 20.93 17.11
CA ASN A 279 18.09 21.19 17.91
C ASN A 279 16.93 20.27 17.49
N ILE A 280 16.76 19.98 16.20
CA ILE A 280 15.78 19.01 15.70
C ILE A 280 16.08 17.61 16.26
N LEU A 281 17.34 17.18 16.19
CA LEU A 281 17.77 15.88 16.72
C LEU A 281 17.57 15.78 18.24
N LYS A 282 17.84 16.86 19.01
CA LYS A 282 17.56 16.91 20.43
C LYS A 282 16.06 16.76 20.73
N GLN A 283 15.21 17.45 19.99
CA GLN A 283 13.76 17.32 20.14
C GLN A 283 13.28 15.89 19.85
N MET A 284 13.85 15.23 18.82
CA MET A 284 13.52 13.85 18.48
C MET A 284 14.02 12.84 19.53
N ARG A 285 15.15 13.09 20.19
CA ARG A 285 15.70 12.26 21.28
C ARG A 285 14.98 12.42 22.62
N GLY A 286 14.05 13.38 22.75
CA GLY A 286 13.26 13.60 23.96
C GLY A 286 13.91 14.53 24.99
N GLY A 287 14.80 15.41 24.58
CA GLY A 287 15.27 16.54 25.40
C GLY A 287 16.36 16.25 26.45
N GLU A 288 16.83 15.03 26.60
CA GLU A 288 17.91 14.67 27.54
C GLU A 288 19.24 14.42 26.82
N ILE A 289 20.06 15.46 26.66
CA ILE A 289 21.51 15.32 26.48
C ILE A 289 22.20 16.44 27.24
N PRO A 290 23.13 16.13 28.16
CA PRO A 290 24.03 17.12 28.71
C PRO A 290 24.93 17.67 27.59
N LEU A 291 24.98 19.00 27.47
CA LEU A 291 25.89 19.67 26.56
C LEU A 291 27.34 19.29 26.91
N PRO A 292 28.22 18.97 25.96
CA PRO A 292 29.64 19.02 26.21
C PRO A 292 30.05 20.48 26.35
N VAL A 293 30.50 20.83 27.55
CA VAL A 293 31.18 22.08 27.82
C VAL A 293 32.48 22.10 27.04
N ASN A 294 32.62 23.13 26.22
CA ASN A 294 33.83 23.68 25.63
C ASN A 294 34.99 22.77 25.22
N GLY A 295 35.21 22.71 23.92
CA GLY A 295 36.56 22.85 23.34
C GLY A 295 37.44 21.62 23.36
N THR A 296 37.15 20.63 22.53
CA THR A 296 38.18 19.84 21.82
C THR A 296 37.56 19.22 20.55
N PRO A 297 38.25 19.21 19.41
CA PRO A 297 37.71 18.59 18.20
C PRO A 297 37.62 17.07 18.41
N ARG A 298 36.42 16.51 18.38
CA ARG A 298 36.21 15.05 18.34
C ARG A 298 36.51 14.50 16.94
N GLU A 299 37.78 14.28 16.69
CA GLU A 299 38.27 13.51 15.53
C GLU A 299 38.33 11.99 15.79
N LYS A 300 37.61 11.46 16.78
CA LYS A 300 37.62 10.02 17.07
C LYS A 300 36.31 9.58 17.71
N ILE A 301 35.30 9.25 16.94
CA ILE A 301 34.30 8.19 17.25
C ILE A 301 33.57 7.84 15.94
N LEU A 302 34.25 7.24 14.99
CA LEU A 302 33.73 6.28 14.03
C LEU A 302 34.80 5.18 13.98
N PRO A 303 34.51 3.95 14.37
CA PRO A 303 35.44 2.86 14.15
C PRO A 303 35.59 2.66 12.65
N ASN A 304 36.84 2.73 12.20
CA ASN A 304 37.24 2.35 10.85
C ASN A 304 36.76 0.90 10.61
N PRO A 305 36.28 0.51 9.43
CA PRO A 305 35.88 -0.87 9.11
C PRO A 305 36.91 -1.94 9.51
N GLU A 306 38.20 -1.59 9.55
CA GLU A 306 39.28 -2.45 10.04
C GLU A 306 39.27 -2.68 11.56
N THR A 307 38.60 -1.81 12.32
CA THR A 307 38.48 -1.94 13.79
C THR A 307 37.30 -2.86 14.16
N GLU A 308 36.24 -2.89 13.35
CA GLU A 308 35.14 -3.85 13.53
C GLU A 308 35.59 -5.29 13.22
N LEU A 309 36.47 -5.47 12.22
CA LEU A 309 37.05 -6.79 11.95
C LEU A 309 37.90 -7.30 13.11
N LYS A 310 38.68 -6.42 13.74
CA LYS A 310 39.50 -6.78 14.91
C LYS A 310 38.69 -7.06 16.16
N ILE A 311 37.55 -6.37 16.37
CA ILE A 311 36.64 -6.62 17.49
C ILE A 311 35.87 -7.94 17.29
N MET A 312 35.54 -8.30 16.03
CA MET A 312 34.93 -9.61 15.74
C MET A 312 35.92 -10.76 15.89
N GLU A 313 37.19 -10.55 15.54
CA GLU A 313 38.26 -11.56 15.78
C GLU A 313 38.58 -11.73 17.27
N THR A 314 38.53 -10.66 18.06
CA THR A 314 38.77 -10.73 19.52
C THR A 314 37.61 -11.42 20.25
N LYS A 315 36.35 -11.16 19.83
CA LYS A 315 35.18 -11.87 20.39
C LYS A 315 35.14 -13.37 20.00
N LYS A 316 35.64 -13.71 18.83
CA LYS A 316 35.74 -15.13 18.41
C LYS A 316 36.83 -15.89 19.15
N ASN A 317 37.83 -15.20 19.73
CA ASN A 317 38.86 -15.80 20.55
C ASN A 317 38.49 -15.86 22.05
N GLU A 318 37.53 -15.07 22.50
CA GLU A 318 37.00 -15.17 23.88
C GLU A 318 35.95 -16.28 24.06
N GLU A 319 35.20 -16.64 23.01
CA GLU A 319 34.23 -17.77 23.07
C GLU A 319 34.89 -19.17 23.07
N ASN A 320 36.22 -19.28 22.90
CA ASN A 320 36.94 -20.55 22.89
C ASN A 320 37.75 -20.81 24.20
N LEU A 321 37.53 -20.04 25.26
CA LEU A 321 38.30 -20.16 26.53
C LEU A 321 37.46 -20.39 27.78
N ASP A 322 36.18 -20.76 27.64
CA ASP A 322 35.38 -21.19 28.80
C ASP A 322 35.43 -22.73 28.95
N GLY A 323 36.45 -23.16 29.63
CA GLY A 323 36.59 -24.54 30.05
C GLY A 323 37.85 -24.75 30.87
N TYR A 324 37.89 -24.24 32.10
CA TYR A 324 38.59 -24.86 33.26
C TYR A 324 38.32 -24.08 34.53
N GLU A 325 37.72 -24.79 35.51
CA GLU A 325 37.56 -24.39 36.92
C GLU A 325 38.92 -24.40 37.62
N GLU A 326 39.13 -23.54 38.60
CA GLU A 326 39.46 -23.75 39.99
C GLU A 326 40.30 -22.61 40.61
N ASN A 327 39.73 -22.12 41.72
CA ASN A 327 40.40 -21.69 42.99
C ASN A 327 41.74 -20.94 42.93
N VAL A 328 41.79 -19.82 43.65
CA VAL A 328 42.54 -19.63 44.87
C VAL A 328 42.56 -18.13 45.29
N ASP A 329 42.37 -17.98 46.57
CA ASP A 329 42.40 -16.82 47.45
C ASP A 329 43.55 -15.81 47.35
N ASN A 330 43.20 -14.59 47.83
CA ASN A 330 44.01 -13.68 48.63
C ASN A 330 45.17 -12.87 48.03
N ILE A 331 45.20 -11.67 48.56
CA ILE A 331 46.32 -10.67 48.76
C ILE A 331 46.08 -9.45 47.86
N GLY A 332 45.92 -8.22 48.35
CA GLY A 332 46.43 -7.53 49.49
C GLY A 332 46.40 -6.05 49.21
N ILE A 333 46.05 -5.32 50.18
CA ILE A 333 45.92 -3.87 50.31
C ILE A 333 47.25 -3.14 50.03
N VAL A 334 47.22 -1.98 49.33
CA VAL A 334 48.06 -0.83 49.71
C VAL A 334 47.34 0.49 49.52
N THR A 335 47.25 1.20 50.61
CA THR A 335 46.74 2.57 50.82
C THR A 335 47.79 3.63 50.61
N THR A 336 47.38 4.84 50.12
CA THR A 336 47.91 6.14 50.65
C THR A 336 46.84 7.21 50.44
N LYS A 337 46.26 7.67 51.47
CA LYS A 337 46.29 8.87 52.36
C LYS A 337 46.20 10.21 51.63
N GLY A 338 45.22 11.00 52.13
CA GLY A 338 45.22 12.46 52.11
C GLY A 338 43.84 13.10 52.26
N ASP A 339 43.40 13.21 53.44
CA ASP A 339 42.83 14.29 54.31
C ASP A 339 41.55 15.02 53.90
N GLY A 340 40.60 15.02 54.89
CA GLY A 340 39.69 16.09 55.17
C GLY A 340 38.21 15.73 55.46
N ILE A 341 37.93 15.46 56.73
CA ILE A 341 36.66 15.14 57.42
C ILE A 341 35.90 16.48 57.74
N PRO A 342 34.56 16.58 58.07
CA PRO A 342 33.83 15.68 58.95
C PRO A 342 32.35 15.30 58.65
N LYS A 343 31.94 14.26 59.36
CA LYS A 343 30.61 13.68 59.58
C LYS A 343 29.63 14.58 60.33
N VAL A 344 28.29 14.35 60.12
CA VAL A 344 27.30 14.25 61.27
C VAL A 344 26.14 13.35 60.77
N GLU A 345 26.04 12.27 61.31
CA GLU A 345 25.16 11.39 62.18
C GLU A 345 23.65 11.40 61.83
N GLN A 346 23.20 10.15 61.70
CA GLN A 346 21.79 9.68 61.75
C GLN A 346 21.23 9.77 63.17
N ARG A 347 19.95 10.05 63.31
CA ARG A 347 19.11 9.49 64.38
C ARG A 347 17.65 9.31 63.94
N SER A 348 17.24 8.09 64.05
CA SER A 348 15.85 7.62 64.04
C SER A 348 15.17 7.95 65.38
N ARG A 349 13.86 8.26 65.34
CA ARG A 349 12.93 7.85 66.44
C ARG A 349 11.47 7.83 65.95
N LYS A 350 10.82 6.78 66.40
CA LYS A 350 9.44 6.37 66.33
C LYS A 350 8.48 7.18 67.20
N GLU A 351 7.19 7.19 66.74
CA GLU A 351 5.93 7.07 67.49
C GLU A 351 5.51 8.20 68.48
N THR A 352 4.34 8.76 68.28
CA THR A 352 3.06 8.42 68.90
C THR A 352 1.97 9.42 68.51
N GLY A 353 0.72 8.94 68.39
CA GLY A 353 -0.45 9.63 67.94
C GLY A 353 -1.10 10.60 68.92
N LEU A 354 -1.96 11.42 68.51
CA LEU A 354 -3.31 11.66 69.06
C LEU A 354 -4.10 12.66 68.19
N SER A 355 -5.37 12.42 68.15
CA SER A 355 -6.52 12.96 67.45
C SER A 355 -6.87 14.44 67.63
N ILE A 356 -7.33 15.09 66.50
CA ILE A 356 -8.57 15.90 66.23
C ILE A 356 -8.80 17.18 67.11
N PRO A 357 -9.45 18.31 66.63
CA PRO A 357 -10.29 18.55 65.46
C PRO A 357 -10.14 19.91 64.69
N ASP A 358 -10.83 19.94 63.52
CA ASP A 358 -11.36 21.02 62.70
C ASP A 358 -11.12 22.51 63.02
N SER A 359 -10.67 23.24 62.00
CA SER A 359 -11.43 24.39 61.52
C SER A 359 -10.90 24.94 60.15
N LYS A 360 -11.85 25.25 59.31
CA LYS A 360 -11.76 25.84 57.99
C LYS A 360 -10.89 27.10 57.91
N ASN A 361 -10.02 27.24 56.94
CA ASN A 361 -10.11 28.36 55.99
C ASN A 361 -9.18 28.17 54.76
N ASN A 362 -9.77 28.31 53.60
CA ASN A 362 -9.15 28.35 52.31
C ASN A 362 -8.22 29.54 52.14
N ASN A 363 -7.01 29.31 51.67
CA ASN A 363 -6.35 30.16 50.65
C ASN A 363 -5.12 29.38 50.13
N LYS A 364 -5.32 28.58 49.06
CA LYS A 364 -4.22 28.05 48.26
C LYS A 364 -3.76 29.16 47.32
N ILE A 365 -2.60 29.69 47.60
CA ILE A 365 -1.79 30.42 46.59
C ILE A 365 -1.36 29.40 45.57
N GLN A 366 -1.97 29.45 44.39
CA GLN A 366 -1.55 28.67 43.23
C GLN A 366 -0.29 29.31 42.63
N THR A 367 0.84 28.68 42.81
CA THR A 367 2.03 28.95 41.98
C THR A 367 1.73 28.54 40.55
N PRO A 368 2.04 29.35 39.53
CA PRO A 368 1.80 29.00 38.13
C PRO A 368 2.67 27.79 37.76
N PRO A 369 2.11 26.78 37.04
CA PRO A 369 2.87 25.61 36.61
C PRO A 369 3.96 26.03 35.62
N SER A 370 5.15 25.43 35.78
CA SER A 370 6.31 25.63 34.89
C SER A 370 5.98 25.31 33.43
N PRO A 371 6.60 25.98 32.45
CA PRO A 371 6.28 25.81 31.02
C PRO A 371 6.35 24.37 30.49
N GLY A 372 7.15 23.49 31.08
CA GLY A 372 7.30 22.09 30.68
C GLY A 372 6.15 21.16 31.07
N GLN A 373 5.32 21.50 32.10
CA GLN A 373 4.16 20.69 32.48
C GLN A 373 2.93 20.93 31.57
N LYS A 374 2.82 22.10 30.94
CA LYS A 374 1.73 22.38 30.00
C LYS A 374 1.87 21.66 28.66
N GLU A 375 3.08 21.25 28.28
CA GLU A 375 3.31 20.48 27.05
C GLU A 375 3.09 18.96 27.26
N SER A 376 3.44 18.42 28.44
CA SER A 376 3.21 17.00 28.74
C SER A 376 1.72 16.65 28.93
N ASP A 377 0.92 17.60 29.43
CA ASP A 377 -0.53 17.40 29.57
C ASP A 377 -1.29 17.59 28.24
N LYS A 378 -0.76 18.39 27.32
CA LYS A 378 -1.30 18.50 25.95
C LYS A 378 -1.01 17.27 25.08
N GLU A 379 0.01 16.50 25.39
CA GLU A 379 0.36 15.27 24.67
C GLU A 379 -0.45 14.05 25.16
N LYS A 380 -0.93 14.07 26.40
CA LYS A 380 -1.84 13.05 26.96
C LYS A 380 -3.28 13.14 26.47
N ASP A 381 -3.70 14.31 25.98
CA ASP A 381 -5.07 14.60 25.51
C ASP A 381 -5.26 14.51 23.99
N LYS A 382 -4.31 13.93 23.23
CA LYS A 382 -4.57 13.59 21.83
C LYS A 382 -5.52 12.39 21.82
N PRO A 383 -6.80 12.56 21.43
CA PRO A 383 -7.72 11.44 21.35
C PRO A 383 -7.10 10.41 20.42
N LYS A 384 -6.98 9.16 20.86
CA LYS A 384 -6.62 8.04 20.00
C LYS A 384 -7.66 8.02 18.89
N LEU A 385 -7.26 8.45 17.68
CA LEU A 385 -8.14 8.48 16.52
C LEU A 385 -8.53 7.03 16.18
N THR A 386 -9.76 6.69 16.52
CA THR A 386 -10.34 5.39 16.20
C THR A 386 -11.08 5.47 14.85
N PRO A 387 -11.30 4.35 14.15
CA PRO A 387 -12.14 4.32 12.93
C PRO A 387 -13.51 4.97 13.11
N LEU A 388 -14.07 4.91 14.32
CA LEU A 388 -15.33 5.57 14.69
C LEU A 388 -15.27 7.12 14.56
N ALA A 389 -14.09 7.73 14.58
CA ALA A 389 -13.96 9.16 14.37
C ALA A 389 -14.43 9.58 12.97
N LEU A 390 -14.25 8.74 11.94
CA LEU A 390 -14.72 9.00 10.57
C LEU A 390 -16.25 9.14 10.47
N LEU A 391 -16.98 8.40 11.29
CA LEU A 391 -18.45 8.47 11.34
C LEU A 391 -18.96 9.53 12.33
N LYS A 392 -18.17 9.86 13.34
CA LYS A 392 -18.56 10.82 14.39
C LYS A 392 -18.57 12.27 13.89
N TYR A 393 -17.58 12.65 13.05
CA TYR A 393 -17.43 14.03 12.60
C TYR A 393 -18.19 14.27 11.29
N SER A 394 -19.18 15.16 11.31
CA SER A 394 -20.06 15.46 10.16
C SER A 394 -19.29 15.94 8.94
N SER A 395 -18.24 16.75 9.15
CA SER A 395 -17.36 17.31 8.11
C SER A 395 -16.63 16.26 7.26
N VAL A 396 -16.37 15.07 7.81
CA VAL A 396 -15.63 13.99 7.15
C VAL A 396 -16.55 12.83 6.77
N ARG A 397 -17.64 12.62 7.53
CA ARG A 397 -18.56 11.49 7.39
C ARG A 397 -19.10 11.32 5.97
N LEU A 398 -19.62 12.39 5.38
CA LEU A 398 -20.19 12.34 4.03
C LEU A 398 -19.12 11.94 3.00
N THR A 399 -17.96 12.59 3.03
CA THR A 399 -16.83 12.25 2.14
C THR A 399 -16.41 10.80 2.29
N PHE A 400 -16.35 10.29 3.53
CA PHE A 400 -15.99 8.91 3.83
C PHE A 400 -17.01 7.91 3.24
N LEU A 401 -18.30 8.12 3.48
CA LEU A 401 -19.35 7.22 2.96
C LEU A 401 -19.42 7.25 1.43
N LEU A 402 -19.27 8.43 0.83
CA LEU A 402 -19.21 8.55 -0.64
C LEU A 402 -18.03 7.76 -1.22
N PHE A 403 -16.83 7.86 -0.64
CA PHE A 403 -15.69 7.09 -1.11
C PHE A 403 -15.85 5.59 -0.88
N CYS A 404 -16.49 5.12 0.19
CA CYS A 404 -16.78 3.70 0.38
C CYS A 404 -17.62 3.15 -0.79
N ILE A 405 -18.69 3.85 -1.17
CA ILE A 405 -19.57 3.45 -2.27
C ILE A 405 -18.84 3.56 -3.62
N LEU A 406 -18.14 4.65 -3.85
CA LEU A 406 -17.42 4.89 -5.09
C LEU A 406 -16.29 3.87 -5.32
N TRP A 407 -15.54 3.50 -4.27
CA TRP A 407 -14.52 2.48 -4.35
C TRP A 407 -15.10 1.09 -4.66
N PHE A 408 -16.23 0.74 -4.02
CA PHE A 408 -16.93 -0.51 -4.30
C PHE A 408 -17.29 -0.63 -5.81
N PHE A 409 -17.97 0.37 -6.36
CA PHE A 409 -18.36 0.35 -7.76
C PHE A 409 -17.16 0.47 -8.71
N SER A 410 -16.15 1.28 -8.38
CA SER A 410 -14.98 1.45 -9.22
C SER A 410 -14.25 0.14 -9.48
N THR A 411 -14.07 -0.68 -8.44
CA THR A 411 -13.43 -2.00 -8.59
C THR A 411 -14.32 -2.99 -9.30
N ALA A 412 -15.62 -2.98 -9.00
CA ALA A 412 -16.55 -3.83 -9.71
C ALA A 412 -16.51 -3.55 -11.23
N LEU A 413 -16.47 -2.29 -11.63
CA LEU A 413 -16.39 -1.88 -13.04
C LEU A 413 -15.03 -2.22 -13.67
N TYR A 414 -13.92 -2.02 -12.94
CA TYR A 414 -12.57 -2.32 -13.43
C TYR A 414 -12.34 -3.83 -13.61
N ASN A 415 -12.62 -4.63 -12.57
CA ASN A 415 -12.47 -6.09 -12.61
C ASN A 415 -13.47 -6.74 -13.56
N GLY A 416 -14.67 -6.17 -13.66
CA GLY A 416 -15.69 -6.64 -14.60
C GLY A 416 -15.20 -6.63 -16.03
N LEU A 417 -14.49 -5.58 -16.46
CA LEU A 417 -13.85 -5.55 -17.77
C LEU A 417 -12.62 -6.46 -17.87
N THR A 418 -11.89 -6.69 -16.79
CA THR A 418 -10.70 -7.55 -16.82
C THR A 418 -11.09 -9.02 -17.00
N ILE A 419 -12.02 -9.51 -16.18
CA ILE A 419 -12.50 -10.91 -16.23
C ILE A 419 -13.39 -11.13 -17.46
N GLY A 420 -14.21 -10.13 -17.84
CA GLY A 420 -15.07 -10.17 -19.01
C GLY A 420 -14.33 -10.27 -20.34
N LEU A 421 -13.01 -10.10 -20.35
CA LEU A 421 -12.17 -10.22 -21.56
C LEU A 421 -12.28 -11.61 -22.23
N LYS A 422 -12.43 -12.67 -21.44
CA LYS A 422 -12.61 -14.05 -21.91
C LYS A 422 -13.86 -14.22 -22.81
N SER A 423 -14.82 -13.31 -22.69
CA SER A 423 -16.06 -13.32 -23.48
C SER A 423 -15.98 -12.57 -24.82
N LEU A 424 -14.85 -11.89 -25.11
CA LEU A 424 -14.69 -11.17 -26.36
C LEU A 424 -14.36 -12.14 -27.51
N PRO A 425 -14.96 -11.94 -28.69
CA PRO A 425 -14.65 -12.76 -29.85
C PRO A 425 -13.20 -12.55 -30.30
N GLY A 426 -12.57 -13.61 -30.85
CA GLY A 426 -11.24 -13.56 -31.41
C GLY A 426 -10.16 -14.18 -30.54
N ASN A 427 -8.90 -13.86 -30.86
CA ASN A 427 -7.73 -14.45 -30.21
C ASN A 427 -7.49 -13.82 -28.84
N ILE A 428 -7.47 -14.63 -27.77
CA ILE A 428 -7.31 -14.18 -26.38
C ILE A 428 -5.99 -13.43 -26.17
N TYR A 429 -4.90 -13.84 -26.79
CA TYR A 429 -3.61 -13.16 -26.65
C TYR A 429 -3.66 -11.74 -27.25
N LEU A 430 -4.28 -11.61 -28.43
CA LEU A 430 -4.43 -10.31 -29.09
C LEU A 430 -5.35 -9.39 -28.28
N ASN A 431 -6.50 -9.92 -27.83
CA ASN A 431 -7.45 -9.16 -27.02
C ASN A 431 -6.81 -8.68 -25.70
N SER A 432 -6.08 -9.55 -25.02
CA SER A 432 -5.34 -9.21 -23.77
C SER A 432 -4.22 -8.21 -24.03
N LEU A 433 -3.46 -8.37 -25.12
CA LEU A 433 -2.41 -7.42 -25.49
C LEU A 433 -2.98 -6.03 -25.74
N LEU A 434 -4.05 -5.94 -26.52
CA LEU A 434 -4.72 -4.68 -26.82
C LEU A 434 -5.33 -4.05 -25.57
N LEU A 435 -5.89 -4.86 -24.66
CA LEU A 435 -6.44 -4.39 -23.38
C LEU A 435 -5.38 -3.67 -22.54
N PHE A 436 -4.23 -4.30 -22.29
CA PHE A 436 -3.16 -3.68 -21.51
C PHE A 436 -2.44 -2.56 -22.25
N LEU A 437 -2.40 -2.61 -23.59
CA LEU A 437 -1.91 -1.52 -24.42
C LEU A 437 -2.82 -0.28 -24.33
N ALA A 438 -4.13 -0.47 -24.22
CA ALA A 438 -5.08 0.62 -23.98
C ALA A 438 -5.00 1.14 -22.53
N GLU A 439 -4.76 0.27 -21.57
CA GLU A 439 -4.67 0.61 -20.14
C GLU A 439 -3.46 1.48 -19.80
N THR A 440 -2.28 1.10 -20.30
CA THR A 440 -1.01 1.75 -19.92
C THR A 440 -0.99 3.26 -20.14
N PRO A 441 -1.43 3.83 -21.30
CA PRO A 441 -1.54 5.27 -21.47
C PRO A 441 -2.53 5.94 -20.52
N GLY A 442 -3.55 5.20 -20.06
CA GLY A 442 -4.55 5.69 -19.12
C GLY A 442 -3.95 6.20 -17.81
N TYR A 443 -2.95 5.51 -17.30
CA TYR A 443 -2.23 5.94 -16.08
C TYR A 443 -1.55 7.30 -16.27
N PHE A 444 -0.87 7.51 -17.41
CA PHE A 444 -0.18 8.78 -17.69
C PHE A 444 -1.17 9.93 -17.94
N VAL A 445 -2.24 9.66 -18.70
CA VAL A 445 -3.28 10.66 -18.98
C VAL A 445 -4.00 11.08 -17.70
N SER A 446 -4.27 10.15 -16.79
CA SER A 446 -4.86 10.46 -15.48
C SER A 446 -3.98 11.41 -14.66
N GLY A 447 -2.67 11.17 -14.63
CA GLY A 447 -1.69 12.02 -13.95
C GLY A 447 -1.65 13.45 -14.51
N LEU A 448 -1.68 13.59 -15.85
CA LEU A 448 -1.74 14.89 -16.52
C LEU A 448 -3.06 15.61 -16.25
N ALA A 449 -4.19 14.90 -16.28
CA ALA A 449 -5.51 15.47 -16.03
C ALA A 449 -5.66 15.96 -14.59
N MET A 450 -5.23 15.16 -13.60
CA MET A 450 -5.25 15.52 -12.18
C MET A 450 -4.45 16.79 -11.87
N ASN A 451 -3.31 16.98 -12.55
CA ASN A 451 -2.44 18.14 -12.33
C ASN A 451 -2.83 19.36 -13.16
N SER A 452 -3.84 19.24 -14.03
CA SER A 452 -4.36 20.35 -14.80
C SER A 452 -5.06 21.37 -13.88
N LYS A 453 -4.72 22.66 -14.04
CA LYS A 453 -5.38 23.76 -13.30
C LYS A 453 -6.87 23.88 -13.60
N LYS A 454 -7.33 23.41 -14.78
CA LYS A 454 -8.72 23.52 -15.22
C LYS A 454 -9.59 22.35 -14.75
N LEU A 455 -9.04 21.12 -14.74
CA LEU A 455 -9.80 19.91 -14.42
C LEU A 455 -9.68 19.56 -12.94
N GLY A 456 -8.45 19.44 -12.41
CA GLY A 456 -8.24 18.96 -11.05
C GLY A 456 -8.64 17.49 -10.84
N ARG A 457 -8.82 17.08 -9.57
CA ARG A 457 -9.10 15.67 -9.22
C ARG A 457 -10.56 15.29 -9.47
N LYS A 458 -11.50 16.09 -8.93
CA LYS A 458 -12.94 15.83 -9.04
C LYS A 458 -13.43 15.82 -10.48
N TYR A 459 -13.14 16.87 -11.24
CA TYR A 459 -13.69 17.01 -12.58
C TYR A 459 -13.03 16.04 -13.59
N SER A 460 -11.74 15.70 -13.40
CA SER A 460 -11.09 14.64 -14.19
C SER A 460 -11.76 13.29 -13.95
N LEU A 461 -12.02 12.96 -12.68
CA LEU A 461 -12.69 11.72 -12.30
C LEU A 461 -14.12 11.65 -12.90
N MET A 462 -14.90 12.73 -12.74
CA MET A 462 -16.25 12.82 -13.32
C MET A 462 -16.22 12.67 -14.85
N LEU A 463 -15.29 13.33 -15.54
CA LEU A 463 -15.15 13.26 -16.99
C LEU A 463 -14.89 11.82 -17.44
N PHE A 464 -13.87 11.17 -16.87
CA PHE A 464 -13.50 9.82 -17.29
C PHE A 464 -14.57 8.79 -16.97
N THR A 465 -15.22 8.88 -15.81
CA THR A 465 -16.33 8.00 -15.44
C THR A 465 -17.57 8.25 -16.33
N SER A 466 -17.82 9.48 -16.76
CA SER A 466 -18.93 9.79 -17.68
C SER A 466 -18.69 9.19 -19.07
N VAL A 467 -17.46 9.33 -19.61
CA VAL A 467 -17.11 8.71 -20.89
C VAL A 467 -17.17 7.18 -20.80
N PHE A 468 -16.66 6.60 -19.70
CA PHE A 468 -16.79 5.17 -19.41
C PHE A 468 -18.27 4.72 -19.41
N SER A 469 -19.15 5.49 -18.78
CA SER A 469 -20.59 5.19 -18.78
C SER A 469 -21.16 5.18 -20.20
N ILE A 470 -20.89 6.20 -21.00
CA ILE A 470 -21.37 6.31 -22.38
C ILE A 470 -20.84 5.15 -23.24
N THR A 471 -19.57 4.80 -23.12
CA THR A 471 -18.99 3.69 -23.89
C THR A 471 -19.60 2.34 -23.53
N ASN A 472 -19.99 2.09 -22.27
CA ASN A 472 -20.73 0.88 -21.89
C ASN A 472 -22.15 0.86 -22.52
N LEU A 473 -22.82 2.01 -22.59
CA LEU A 473 -24.09 2.09 -23.32
C LEU A 473 -23.92 1.76 -24.81
N CYS A 474 -22.84 2.25 -25.44
CA CYS A 474 -22.50 1.90 -26.82
C CYS A 474 -22.22 0.40 -26.97
N LEU A 475 -21.51 -0.23 -26.01
CA LEU A 475 -21.29 -1.68 -26.00
C LEU A 475 -22.59 -2.46 -25.90
N TYR A 476 -23.54 -2.03 -25.06
CA TYR A 476 -24.85 -2.65 -24.98
C TYR A 476 -25.62 -2.60 -26.31
N ILE A 477 -25.56 -1.46 -27.01
CA ILE A 477 -26.27 -1.26 -28.29
C ILE A 477 -25.61 -2.02 -29.45
N LEU A 478 -24.26 -2.00 -29.49
CA LEU A 478 -23.47 -2.54 -30.61
C LEU A 478 -22.91 -3.94 -30.31
N TYR A 479 -23.48 -4.64 -29.31
CA TYR A 479 -22.98 -5.94 -28.86
C TYR A 479 -22.83 -6.97 -29.99
N ASP A 480 -23.79 -7.01 -30.92
CA ASP A 480 -23.85 -7.98 -32.01
C ASP A 480 -22.81 -7.71 -33.15
N TYR A 481 -22.08 -6.59 -33.06
CA TYR A 481 -21.07 -6.21 -34.06
C TYR A 481 -19.66 -6.44 -33.54
N ASN A 482 -18.99 -7.51 -33.95
CA ASN A 482 -17.69 -7.94 -33.42
C ASN A 482 -16.62 -6.85 -33.44
N THR A 483 -16.31 -6.25 -34.60
CA THR A 483 -15.21 -5.27 -34.70
C THR A 483 -15.48 -3.97 -33.95
N PRO A 484 -16.65 -3.30 -34.08
CA PRO A 484 -16.98 -2.12 -33.27
C PRO A 484 -16.96 -2.39 -31.79
N SER A 485 -17.46 -3.54 -31.33
CA SER A 485 -17.49 -3.90 -29.91
C SER A 485 -16.09 -4.00 -29.32
N ILE A 486 -15.13 -4.63 -29.98
CA ILE A 486 -13.75 -4.71 -29.53
C ILE A 486 -13.13 -3.30 -29.39
N VAL A 487 -13.30 -2.44 -30.41
CA VAL A 487 -12.74 -1.08 -30.35
C VAL A 487 -13.34 -0.27 -29.20
N ILE A 488 -14.66 -0.32 -29.02
CA ILE A 488 -15.34 0.41 -27.95
C ILE A 488 -14.92 -0.17 -26.58
N TYR A 489 -14.73 -1.49 -26.47
CA TYR A 489 -14.26 -2.14 -25.25
C TYR A 489 -12.86 -1.62 -24.85
N LEU A 490 -11.93 -1.48 -25.78
CA LEU A 490 -10.60 -0.92 -25.54
C LEU A 490 -10.66 0.55 -25.10
N ILE A 491 -11.54 1.35 -25.71
CA ILE A 491 -11.79 2.73 -25.28
C ILE A 491 -12.36 2.75 -23.87
N THR A 492 -13.30 1.87 -23.56
CA THR A 492 -13.91 1.73 -22.24
C THR A 492 -12.84 1.38 -21.20
N ARG A 493 -11.93 0.45 -21.54
CA ARG A 493 -10.81 0.06 -20.67
C ARG A 493 -9.89 1.23 -20.37
N PHE A 494 -9.52 2.01 -21.37
CA PHE A 494 -8.70 3.20 -21.18
C PHE A 494 -9.33 4.18 -20.15
N PHE A 495 -10.63 4.48 -20.29
CA PHE A 495 -11.28 5.45 -19.42
C PHE A 495 -11.50 4.95 -17.99
N VAL A 496 -11.79 3.66 -17.79
CA VAL A 496 -11.89 3.10 -16.42
C VAL A 496 -10.54 3.13 -15.73
N CYS A 497 -9.43 2.87 -16.43
CA CYS A 497 -8.09 2.95 -15.86
C CYS A 497 -7.70 4.38 -15.48
N CYS A 498 -8.06 5.37 -16.34
CA CYS A 498 -7.89 6.77 -15.98
C CYS A 498 -8.65 7.13 -14.71
N ALA A 499 -9.90 6.71 -14.57
CA ALA A 499 -10.72 6.97 -13.38
C ALA A 499 -10.13 6.25 -12.15
N PHE A 500 -9.77 4.98 -12.28
CA PHE A 500 -9.24 4.16 -11.18
C PHE A 500 -7.95 4.74 -10.59
N CYS A 501 -7.03 5.21 -11.43
CA CYS A 501 -5.80 5.87 -10.97
C CYS A 501 -6.07 7.15 -10.16
N ILE A 502 -7.10 7.93 -10.55
CA ILE A 502 -7.47 9.15 -9.83
C ILE A 502 -8.02 8.85 -8.43
N TYR A 503 -8.77 7.76 -8.27
CA TYR A 503 -9.33 7.38 -6.97
C TYR A 503 -8.26 7.26 -5.89
N TYR A 504 -7.11 6.63 -6.16
CA TYR A 504 -6.01 6.47 -5.21
C TYR A 504 -5.51 7.80 -4.65
N THR A 505 -5.25 8.76 -5.53
CA THR A 505 -4.72 10.07 -5.14
C THR A 505 -5.81 10.94 -4.50
N TYR A 506 -6.99 10.99 -5.10
CA TYR A 506 -8.08 11.85 -4.66
C TYR A 506 -8.63 11.43 -3.29
N CYS A 507 -8.73 10.12 -3.03
CA CYS A 507 -9.14 9.59 -1.74
C CYS A 507 -8.19 10.06 -0.62
N LEU A 508 -6.88 9.90 -0.80
CA LEU A 508 -5.89 10.32 0.20
C LEU A 508 -5.89 11.83 0.46
N GLU A 509 -6.04 12.64 -0.59
CA GLU A 509 -6.06 14.11 -0.48
C GLU A 509 -7.37 14.66 0.13
N SER A 510 -8.42 13.85 0.17
CA SER A 510 -9.75 14.27 0.66
C SER A 510 -9.89 14.23 2.17
N TYR A 511 -8.90 13.67 2.88
CA TYR A 511 -8.92 13.55 4.34
C TYR A 511 -7.81 14.34 5.01
N PRO A 512 -8.03 14.83 6.26
CA PRO A 512 -6.95 15.35 7.10
C PRO A 512 -5.85 14.32 7.30
N THR A 513 -4.60 14.76 7.30
CA THR A 513 -3.43 13.88 7.40
C THR A 513 -3.48 12.96 8.62
N SER A 514 -4.08 13.42 9.73
CA SER A 514 -4.23 12.66 10.98
C SER A 514 -5.08 11.39 10.85
N ILE A 515 -6.02 11.34 9.89
CA ILE A 515 -6.95 10.19 9.70
C ILE A 515 -6.89 9.60 8.30
N ALA A 516 -6.15 10.21 7.38
CA ALA A 516 -6.10 9.84 5.96
C ALA A 516 -5.75 8.36 5.76
N GLN A 517 -4.79 7.83 6.49
CA GLN A 517 -4.38 6.43 6.38
C GLN A 517 -5.47 5.45 6.84
N ILE A 518 -6.17 5.77 7.94
CA ILE A 518 -7.27 4.94 8.45
C ILE A 518 -8.45 4.95 7.47
N ALA A 519 -8.82 6.14 6.97
CA ALA A 519 -9.88 6.31 5.99
C ALA A 519 -9.57 5.56 4.68
N TYR A 520 -8.33 5.70 4.20
CA TYR A 520 -7.86 5.01 3.00
C TYR A 520 -7.87 3.49 3.14
N GLY A 521 -7.44 2.94 4.29
CA GLY A 521 -7.48 1.51 4.55
C GLY A 521 -8.90 0.94 4.54
N ILE A 522 -9.88 1.64 5.16
CA ILE A 522 -11.29 1.20 5.16
C ILE A 522 -11.89 1.33 3.76
N ASN A 523 -11.62 2.43 3.04
CA ASN A 523 -12.07 2.58 1.66
C ASN A 523 -11.46 1.52 0.74
N GLY A 524 -10.18 1.14 0.95
CA GLY A 524 -9.54 0.02 0.28
C GLY A 524 -10.20 -1.33 0.56
N SER A 525 -10.75 -1.53 1.78
CA SER A 525 -11.56 -2.72 2.09
C SER A 525 -12.88 -2.73 1.30
N CYS A 526 -13.54 -1.56 1.14
CA CYS A 526 -14.73 -1.45 0.29
C CYS A 526 -14.42 -1.72 -1.19
N ASN A 527 -13.24 -1.32 -1.67
CA ASN A 527 -12.71 -1.68 -2.97
C ASN A 527 -12.71 -3.21 -3.18
N CYS A 528 -12.12 -3.96 -2.25
CA CYS A 528 -12.06 -5.42 -2.35
C CYS A 528 -13.45 -6.08 -2.32
N LEU A 529 -14.41 -5.53 -1.54
CA LEU A 529 -15.79 -6.02 -1.53
C LEU A 529 -16.45 -5.91 -2.92
N GLY A 530 -16.17 -4.86 -3.68
CA GLY A 530 -16.60 -4.73 -5.08
C GLY A 530 -16.08 -5.87 -5.96
N GLY A 531 -14.80 -6.24 -5.77
CA GLY A 531 -14.18 -7.35 -6.51
C GLY A 531 -14.75 -8.74 -6.19
N ILE A 532 -15.23 -8.96 -4.96
CA ILE A 532 -15.82 -10.25 -4.53
C ILE A 532 -17.09 -10.60 -5.32
N VAL A 533 -17.91 -9.61 -5.64
CA VAL A 533 -19.22 -9.81 -6.27
C VAL A 533 -19.10 -10.04 -7.78
N VAL A 534 -18.06 -9.48 -8.40
CA VAL A 534 -17.91 -9.42 -9.87
C VAL A 534 -17.82 -10.79 -10.56
N PRO A 535 -17.02 -11.76 -10.10
CA PRO A 535 -16.93 -13.05 -10.80
C PRO A 535 -18.29 -13.75 -10.90
N PHE A 536 -19.09 -13.70 -9.84
CA PHE A 536 -20.45 -14.24 -9.88
C PHE A 536 -21.36 -13.49 -10.84
N ILE A 537 -21.29 -12.16 -10.87
CA ILE A 537 -22.10 -11.38 -11.81
C ILE A 537 -21.75 -11.74 -13.26
N ILE A 538 -20.48 -11.87 -13.59
CA ILE A 538 -20.02 -12.18 -14.96
C ILE A 538 -20.48 -13.56 -15.41
N GLU A 539 -20.47 -14.55 -14.53
CA GLU A 539 -20.84 -15.92 -14.88
C GLU A 539 -22.35 -16.15 -14.94
N TYR A 540 -23.16 -15.43 -14.13
CA TYR A 540 -24.60 -15.64 -14.03
C TYR A 540 -25.47 -14.62 -14.76
N VAL A 541 -24.90 -13.53 -15.28
CA VAL A 541 -25.62 -12.48 -15.99
C VAL A 541 -25.26 -12.53 -17.48
N ASP A 542 -26.30 -12.41 -18.32
CA ASP A 542 -26.09 -12.30 -19.78
C ASP A 542 -25.11 -11.17 -20.12
N LYS A 543 -24.17 -11.49 -21.03
CA LYS A 543 -23.04 -10.61 -21.43
C LYS A 543 -23.50 -9.23 -21.92
N ARG A 544 -24.60 -9.16 -22.66
CA ARG A 544 -25.17 -7.90 -23.14
C ARG A 544 -25.74 -7.07 -21.97
N THR A 545 -26.51 -7.71 -21.10
CA THR A 545 -27.12 -7.08 -19.93
C THR A 545 -26.04 -6.56 -18.95
N LEU A 546 -24.89 -7.20 -18.88
CA LEU A 546 -23.76 -6.78 -18.07
C LEU A 546 -23.29 -5.36 -18.41
N TYR A 547 -23.19 -5.00 -19.70
CA TYR A 547 -22.81 -3.64 -20.10
C TYR A 547 -23.85 -2.59 -19.71
N LEU A 548 -25.14 -2.94 -19.70
CA LEU A 548 -26.19 -2.06 -19.19
C LEU A 548 -26.07 -1.82 -17.69
N ILE A 549 -25.73 -2.86 -16.93
CA ILE A 549 -25.46 -2.76 -15.47
C ILE A 549 -24.25 -1.83 -15.25
N TYR A 550 -23.17 -1.99 -15.99
CA TYR A 550 -21.99 -1.13 -15.88
C TYR A 550 -22.30 0.34 -16.23
N PHE A 551 -23.12 0.59 -17.24
CA PHE A 551 -23.61 1.92 -17.57
C PHE A 551 -24.35 2.56 -16.38
N ILE A 552 -25.31 1.86 -15.79
CA ILE A 552 -26.13 2.36 -14.67
C ILE A 552 -25.26 2.62 -13.45
N CYS A 553 -24.39 1.68 -13.08
CA CYS A 553 -23.47 1.82 -11.94
C CYS A 553 -22.52 3.02 -12.11
N ALA A 554 -21.96 3.20 -13.31
CA ALA A 554 -21.10 4.34 -13.60
C ALA A 554 -21.86 5.67 -13.54
N LEU A 555 -23.11 5.72 -14.00
CA LEU A 555 -23.96 6.90 -13.90
C LEU A 555 -24.25 7.28 -12.45
N ILE A 556 -24.53 6.29 -11.60
CA ILE A 556 -24.69 6.48 -10.15
C ILE A 556 -23.40 7.05 -9.56
N CYS A 557 -22.23 6.52 -9.94
CA CYS A 557 -20.94 7.05 -9.47
C CYS A 557 -20.76 8.52 -9.86
N VAL A 558 -21.06 8.91 -11.10
CA VAL A 558 -20.96 10.31 -11.56
C VAL A 558 -21.87 11.22 -10.73
N PHE A 559 -23.10 10.77 -10.44
CA PHE A 559 -24.02 11.51 -9.59
C PHE A 559 -23.47 11.70 -8.16
N LEU A 560 -22.93 10.64 -7.55
CA LEU A 560 -22.34 10.71 -6.21
C LEU A 560 -21.11 11.61 -6.14
N MET A 561 -20.31 11.66 -7.20
CA MET A 561 -19.12 12.54 -7.29
C MET A 561 -19.47 14.03 -7.24
N ILE A 562 -20.70 14.43 -7.59
CA ILE A 562 -21.14 15.84 -7.51
C ILE A 562 -21.00 16.36 -6.08
N PHE A 563 -21.22 15.53 -5.08
CA PHE A 563 -21.16 15.91 -3.66
C PHE A 563 -19.74 15.94 -3.08
N LEU A 564 -18.72 15.43 -3.78
CA LEU A 564 -17.33 15.52 -3.37
C LEU A 564 -16.76 16.94 -3.55
N LYS A 565 -15.78 17.33 -2.74
CA LYS A 565 -15.10 18.63 -2.81
C LYS A 565 -13.84 18.51 -3.69
N GLU A 566 -13.55 19.53 -4.53
CA GLU A 566 -12.29 19.59 -5.29
C GLU A 566 -11.10 19.86 -4.35
N THR A 567 -10.02 19.09 -4.52
CA THR A 567 -8.81 19.16 -3.69
C THR A 567 -7.63 19.85 -4.38
N ASN A 568 -7.69 20.05 -5.70
CA ASN A 568 -6.59 20.60 -6.47
C ASN A 568 -6.18 22.00 -6.00
N GLY A 569 -4.88 22.16 -5.69
CA GLY A 569 -4.31 23.45 -5.27
C GLY A 569 -4.74 23.91 -3.87
N LYS A 570 -5.42 23.08 -3.09
CA LYS A 570 -5.78 23.36 -1.70
C LYS A 570 -4.80 22.70 -0.74
N PRO A 571 -4.44 23.38 0.37
CA PRO A 571 -3.65 22.74 1.41
C PRO A 571 -4.48 21.59 2.05
N ILE A 572 -3.81 20.49 2.33
CA ILE A 572 -4.45 19.36 3.03
C ILE A 572 -4.50 19.72 4.52
N PRO A 573 -5.69 19.72 5.16
CA PRO A 573 -5.80 20.02 6.59
C PRO A 573 -5.04 19.00 7.44
N GLU A 574 -4.39 19.45 8.50
CA GLU A 574 -3.70 18.51 9.41
C GLU A 574 -4.68 17.83 10.38
N GLN A 575 -5.68 18.59 10.87
CA GLN A 575 -6.63 18.13 11.87
C GLN A 575 -8.09 18.32 11.44
N ILE A 576 -8.98 17.48 11.97
CA ILE A 576 -10.44 17.57 11.72
C ILE A 576 -10.99 18.93 12.16
N LYS A 577 -10.46 19.50 13.26
CA LYS A 577 -10.89 20.81 13.77
C LYS A 577 -10.71 21.95 12.77
N GLU A 578 -9.68 21.89 11.95
CA GLU A 578 -9.45 22.92 10.91
C GLU A 578 -10.57 22.92 9.88
N ILE A 579 -11.07 21.73 9.49
CA ILE A 579 -12.20 21.62 8.57
C ILE A 579 -13.48 22.19 9.22
N GLU A 580 -13.73 21.85 10.50
CA GLU A 580 -14.89 22.35 11.22
C GLU A 580 -14.85 23.87 11.40
N ASP A 581 -13.69 24.45 11.67
CA ASP A 581 -13.52 25.89 11.80
C ASP A 581 -13.68 26.62 10.46
N GLU A 582 -13.20 26.02 9.35
CA GLU A 582 -13.45 26.55 8.00
C GLU A 582 -14.95 26.50 7.64
N GLU A 583 -15.63 25.41 7.97
CA GLU A 583 -17.07 25.26 7.72
C GLU A 583 -17.87 26.27 8.56
N ARG A 584 -17.54 26.47 9.83
CA ARG A 584 -18.15 27.50 10.69
C ARG A 584 -17.96 28.89 10.15
N LYS A 585 -16.77 29.25 9.66
CA LYS A 585 -16.49 30.54 9.03
C LYS A 585 -17.32 30.77 7.76
N LYS A 586 -17.53 29.73 6.94
CA LYS A 586 -18.38 29.80 5.75
C LYS A 586 -19.85 30.01 6.09
N VAL A 587 -20.36 29.32 7.12
CA VAL A 587 -21.72 29.52 7.63
C VAL A 587 -21.92 30.92 8.15
N GLN A 588 -20.97 31.46 8.92
CA GLN A 588 -21.01 32.84 9.42
C GLN A 588 -20.90 33.89 8.32
N GLY A 589 -20.20 33.57 7.20
CA GLY A 589 -20.08 34.43 6.03
C GLY A 589 -21.28 34.39 5.06
N GLY A 590 -22.37 33.69 5.40
CA GLY A 590 -23.59 33.61 4.58
C GLY A 590 -23.45 32.71 3.32
N ILE A 591 -22.40 31.87 3.22
CA ILE A 591 -22.24 30.93 2.13
C ILE A 591 -22.98 29.62 2.53
N PRO A 592 -23.96 29.14 1.74
CA PRO A 592 -24.67 27.92 2.08
C PRO A 592 -23.71 26.72 2.09
N VAL A 593 -23.47 26.16 3.27
CA VAL A 593 -22.81 24.86 3.42
C VAL A 593 -23.92 23.81 3.34
N VAL A 594 -23.82 22.89 2.38
CA VAL A 594 -24.73 21.75 2.30
C VAL A 594 -24.43 20.88 3.53
N ILE A 595 -25.19 21.08 4.59
CA ILE A 595 -25.21 20.20 5.76
C ILE A 595 -26.21 19.08 5.42
N VAL A 596 -25.69 17.93 4.99
CA VAL A 596 -26.47 16.69 4.83
C VAL A 596 -26.12 15.73 5.96
#